data_a7f9cdea70335168c67e1f8dc99b0b0a
#
_entry.id   a7f9cdea70335168c67e1f8dc99b0b0a
#
_cell.length_a   1.000
_cell.length_b   1.000
_cell.length_c   1.000
_cell.angle_alpha   90.00
_cell.angle_beta   90.00
_cell.angle_gamma   90.00
#
_symmetry.space_group_name_H-M   'P 1'
#
loop_
_entity.id
_entity.type
_entity.pdbx_description
1 polymer ?
#
loop_
_entity_poly.entity_id
_entity_poly.type
_entity_poly.pdbx_seq_one_letter_code
_entity_poly.pdbx_strand_id
1 'polypeptide(L)'
;VHDRAASTFQISSAQACVRQVQRLLQRIERRFAMRQIELDVGGEIVPFYRVADPDKVLDDVAREADLRQRLDGRRCADEPVHLPYWAEFWESGAALVAALAEGSIVENAPGLSVLDLGCGMGTAGAGAIVLGHRVMLADVVADALLFAQLNGVLAAKHTGQAPTARTRRVNWCTDCLSERFDLILGADVLYDKTQWAALERFWLAHLAPGGVVLLAEPGRQSGDVFIDWLSGRPWSLQIDKQRIPGREQPIRLLRLKTA
;
A
#
# COMPACT_ATOMS: atom_id res chain seq x y z
N VAL A 1 10.26 -40.84 -12.19
CA VAL A 1 11.29 -40.15 -11.36
C VAL A 1 11.04 -38.64 -11.35
N HIS A 2 10.51 -38.02 -12.43
CA HIS A 2 10.24 -36.58 -12.51
C HIS A 2 9.09 -36.11 -11.60
N ASP A 3 8.09 -36.93 -11.37
CA ASP A 3 6.87 -36.56 -10.61
C ASP A 3 7.13 -36.45 -9.09
N ARG A 4 8.04 -37.26 -8.54
CA ARG A 4 8.40 -37.20 -7.09
C ARG A 4 9.21 -35.95 -6.72
N ALA A 5 10.07 -35.47 -7.62
CA ALA A 5 10.89 -34.29 -7.35
C ALA A 5 10.06 -33.00 -7.35
N ALA A 6 9.10 -32.86 -8.29
CA ALA A 6 8.17 -31.75 -8.35
C ALA A 6 7.26 -31.70 -7.10
N SER A 7 6.73 -32.86 -6.68
CA SER A 7 5.89 -32.97 -5.49
C SER A 7 6.65 -32.61 -4.19
N THR A 8 7.91 -33.05 -4.05
CA THR A 8 8.73 -32.74 -2.88
C THR A 8 9.10 -31.26 -2.81
N PHE A 9 9.35 -30.61 -3.94
CA PHE A 9 9.63 -29.17 -4.03
C PHE A 9 8.41 -28.34 -3.68
N GLN A 10 7.22 -28.70 -4.14
CA GLN A 10 5.96 -28.03 -3.80
C GLN A 10 5.61 -28.15 -2.31
N ILE A 11 5.79 -29.31 -1.70
CA ILE A 11 5.56 -29.52 -0.26
C ILE A 11 6.53 -28.67 0.56
N SER A 12 7.79 -28.56 0.16
CA SER A 12 8.79 -27.72 0.83
C SER A 12 8.45 -26.22 0.75
N SER A 13 7.98 -25.76 -0.41
CA SER A 13 7.58 -24.34 -0.60
C SER A 13 6.33 -23.98 0.21
N ALA A 14 5.33 -24.84 0.25
CA ALA A 14 4.11 -24.65 1.04
C ALA A 14 4.42 -24.58 2.55
N GLN A 15 5.29 -25.47 3.05
CA GLN A 15 5.72 -25.44 4.44
C GLN A 15 6.55 -24.20 4.79
N ALA A 16 7.38 -23.71 3.85
CA ALA A 16 8.12 -22.47 4.03
C ALA A 16 7.19 -21.27 4.15
N CYS A 17 6.14 -21.21 3.31
CA CYS A 17 5.10 -20.18 3.37
C CYS A 17 4.36 -20.18 4.71
N VAL A 18 3.91 -21.35 5.19
CA VAL A 18 3.22 -21.46 6.48
C VAL A 18 4.11 -20.95 7.62
N ARG A 19 5.39 -21.34 7.65
CA ARG A 19 6.35 -20.85 8.64
C ARG A 19 6.57 -19.33 8.55
N GLN A 20 6.59 -18.77 7.35
CA GLN A 20 6.75 -17.33 7.14
C GLN A 20 5.53 -16.57 7.69
N VAL A 21 4.32 -17.00 7.37
CA VAL A 21 3.06 -16.42 7.89
C VAL A 21 3.06 -16.47 9.42
N GLN A 22 3.36 -17.63 10.01
CA GLN A 22 3.41 -17.78 11.47
C GLN A 22 4.40 -16.83 12.15
N ARG A 23 5.59 -16.67 11.57
CA ARG A 23 6.61 -15.73 12.10
C ARG A 23 6.15 -14.28 12.02
N LEU A 24 5.48 -13.89 10.94
CA LEU A 24 4.95 -12.54 10.76
C LEU A 24 3.82 -12.27 11.77
N LEU A 25 2.87 -13.19 11.91
CA LEU A 25 1.80 -13.13 12.90
C LEU A 25 2.39 -12.93 14.31
N GLN A 26 3.32 -13.78 14.74
CA GLN A 26 3.95 -13.67 16.06
C GLN A 26 4.68 -12.34 16.26
N ARG A 27 5.33 -11.78 15.22
CA ARG A 27 6.01 -10.48 15.31
C ARG A 27 5.01 -9.35 15.50
N ILE A 28 3.90 -9.38 14.78
CA ILE A 28 2.85 -8.36 14.85
C ILE A 28 2.13 -8.44 16.19
N GLU A 29 1.72 -9.64 16.62
CA GLU A 29 0.97 -9.88 17.88
C GLU A 29 1.72 -9.41 19.13
N ARG A 30 3.05 -9.38 19.11
CA ARG A 30 3.85 -8.84 20.21
C ARG A 30 3.70 -7.34 20.42
N ARG A 31 3.22 -6.61 19.41
CA ARG A 31 3.19 -5.14 19.41
C ARG A 31 1.79 -4.59 19.18
N PHE A 32 0.97 -5.28 18.41
CA PHE A 32 -0.33 -4.80 17.98
C PHE A 32 -1.40 -5.87 18.14
N ALA A 33 -2.57 -5.47 18.65
CA ALA A 33 -3.77 -6.25 18.46
C ALA A 33 -4.16 -6.20 16.98
N MET A 34 -4.45 -7.34 16.39
CA MET A 34 -4.85 -7.39 14.98
C MET A 34 -6.17 -8.13 14.80
N ARG A 35 -6.83 -7.86 13.68
CA ARG A 35 -8.07 -8.49 13.26
C ARG A 35 -7.95 -8.93 11.82
N GLN A 36 -8.38 -10.15 11.53
CA GLN A 36 -8.56 -10.61 10.16
C GLN A 36 -9.90 -10.09 9.62
N ILE A 37 -9.88 -9.62 8.41
CA ILE A 37 -11.04 -9.26 7.59
C ILE A 37 -10.95 -9.96 6.24
N GLU A 38 -11.98 -9.86 5.45
CA GLU A 38 -12.04 -10.31 4.07
C GLU A 38 -11.77 -9.14 3.13
N LEU A 39 -10.85 -9.32 2.18
CA LEU A 39 -10.59 -8.40 1.08
C LEU A 39 -11.17 -9.00 -0.18
N ASP A 40 -12.17 -8.34 -0.76
CA ASP A 40 -12.74 -8.70 -2.05
C ASP A 40 -11.89 -8.13 -3.19
N VAL A 41 -11.42 -9.00 -4.06
CA VAL A 41 -10.63 -8.66 -5.25
C VAL A 41 -11.37 -9.18 -6.49
N GLY A 42 -12.40 -8.45 -6.90
CA GLY A 42 -13.20 -8.82 -8.09
C GLY A 42 -13.97 -10.14 -7.94
N GLY A 43 -14.46 -10.43 -6.74
CA GLY A 43 -15.17 -11.66 -6.38
C GLY A 43 -14.29 -12.73 -5.74
N GLU A 44 -12.97 -12.59 -5.78
CA GLU A 44 -12.03 -13.44 -5.05
C GLU A 44 -11.85 -12.92 -3.62
N ILE A 45 -12.22 -13.71 -2.62
CA ILE A 45 -12.16 -13.33 -1.20
C ILE A 45 -10.84 -13.79 -0.59
N VAL A 46 -10.04 -12.83 -0.12
CA VAL A 46 -8.70 -13.08 0.41
C VAL A 46 -8.62 -12.67 1.89
N PRO A 47 -8.00 -13.47 2.78
CA PRO A 47 -7.80 -13.06 4.16
C PRO A 47 -6.82 -11.86 4.21
N PHE A 48 -7.21 -10.84 4.95
CA PHE A 48 -6.42 -9.62 5.15
C PHE A 48 -6.35 -9.28 6.64
N TYR A 49 -5.16 -9.00 7.15
CA TYR A 49 -4.95 -8.62 8.54
C TYR A 49 -4.75 -7.11 8.68
N ARG A 50 -5.47 -6.52 9.62
CA ARG A 50 -5.34 -5.10 9.97
C ARG A 50 -5.13 -4.91 11.46
N VAL A 51 -4.69 -3.73 11.85
CA VAL A 51 -4.72 -3.29 13.24
C VAL A 51 -6.17 -3.37 13.74
N ALA A 52 -6.38 -3.94 14.93
CA ALA A 52 -7.71 -4.09 15.51
C ALA A 52 -8.26 -2.78 16.08
N ASP A 53 -7.36 -1.97 16.66
CA ASP A 53 -7.68 -0.72 17.35
C ASP A 53 -6.63 0.36 16.95
N PRO A 54 -6.91 1.13 15.88
CA PRO A 54 -6.03 2.21 15.42
C PRO A 54 -5.89 3.36 16.43
N ASP A 55 -6.96 3.65 17.20
CA ASP A 55 -6.95 4.72 18.20
C ASP A 55 -5.94 4.40 19.30
N LYS A 56 -5.87 3.12 19.71
CA LYS A 56 -4.86 2.68 20.68
C LYS A 56 -3.44 2.89 20.16
N VAL A 57 -3.19 2.65 18.87
CA VAL A 57 -1.86 2.89 18.26
C VAL A 57 -1.53 4.38 18.28
N LEU A 58 -2.51 5.24 17.98
CA LEU A 58 -2.36 6.70 18.07
C LEU A 58 -2.03 7.16 19.50
N ASP A 59 -2.75 6.66 20.49
CA ASP A 59 -2.51 6.95 21.90
C ASP A 59 -1.13 6.50 22.38
N ASP A 60 -0.68 5.32 21.93
CA ASP A 60 0.64 4.80 22.29
C ASP A 60 1.76 5.67 21.68
N VAL A 61 1.62 6.12 20.43
CA VAL A 61 2.57 7.05 19.79
C VAL A 61 2.59 8.41 20.51
N ALA A 62 1.43 8.95 20.86
CA ALA A 62 1.33 10.22 21.58
C ALA A 62 2.01 10.12 22.97
N ARG A 63 1.75 9.05 23.72
CA ARG A 63 2.39 8.80 25.02
C ARG A 63 3.91 8.65 24.91
N GLU A 64 4.39 7.96 23.88
CA GLU A 64 5.83 7.81 23.65
C GLU A 64 6.50 9.15 23.30
N ALA A 65 5.84 10.00 22.51
CA ALA A 65 6.33 11.34 22.19
C ALA A 65 6.41 12.23 23.44
N ASP A 66 5.35 12.21 24.28
CA ASP A 66 5.34 12.93 25.57
C ASP A 66 6.46 12.46 26.52
N LEU A 67 6.69 11.15 26.59
CA LEU A 67 7.74 10.59 27.44
C LEU A 67 9.13 11.02 26.96
N ARG A 68 9.40 10.97 25.65
CA ARG A 68 10.65 11.45 25.06
C ARG A 68 10.87 12.92 25.36
N GLN A 69 9.84 13.76 25.19
CA GLN A 69 9.92 15.19 25.51
C GLN A 69 10.27 15.46 26.95
N ARG A 70 9.74 14.65 27.89
CA ARG A 70 10.03 14.77 29.33
C ARG A 70 11.45 14.33 29.68
N LEU A 71 11.95 13.25 29.03
CA LEU A 71 13.28 12.69 29.33
C LEU A 71 14.40 13.54 28.72
N ASP A 72 14.25 14.06 27.53
CA ASP A 72 15.30 14.78 26.81
C ASP A 72 15.39 16.26 27.20
N GLY A 73 14.39 16.78 27.94
CA GLY A 73 14.34 18.20 28.34
C GLY A 73 14.33 19.18 27.14
N ARG A 74 14.36 18.65 25.93
CA ARG A 74 14.28 19.39 24.68
C ARG A 74 12.84 19.25 24.15
N ARG A 75 12.20 20.37 23.92
CA ARG A 75 11.08 20.37 22.96
C ARG A 75 11.68 19.93 21.62
N CYS A 76 11.46 18.68 21.22
CA CYS A 76 11.60 18.29 19.82
C CYS A 76 10.52 19.01 19.00
N ALA A 77 10.61 20.36 18.97
CA ALA A 77 9.75 21.17 18.13
C ALA A 77 10.02 20.92 16.63
N ASP A 78 11.13 20.27 16.32
CA ASP A 78 11.62 20.10 14.94
C ASP A 78 11.44 18.69 14.37
N GLU A 79 11.07 17.68 15.16
CA GLU A 79 10.66 16.39 14.60
C GLU A 79 9.13 16.29 14.58
N PRO A 80 8.50 16.32 13.40
CA PRO A 80 7.06 16.15 13.33
C PRO A 80 6.69 14.77 13.88
N VAL A 81 5.77 14.73 14.84
CA VAL A 81 5.17 13.46 15.30
C VAL A 81 4.48 12.85 14.10
N HIS A 82 5.06 11.77 13.56
CA HIS A 82 4.41 11.03 12.50
C HIS A 82 3.21 10.29 13.08
N LEU A 83 2.04 10.87 12.87
CA LEU A 83 0.78 10.24 13.26
C LEU A 83 0.69 8.88 12.56
N PRO A 84 0.24 7.81 13.26
CA PRO A 84 0.25 6.46 12.73
C PRO A 84 -0.92 6.20 11.78
N TYR A 85 -1.09 7.05 10.77
CA TYR A 85 -2.13 6.91 9.73
C TYR A 85 -2.09 5.55 9.03
N TRP A 86 -0.93 4.89 9.01
CA TRP A 86 -0.77 3.56 8.46
C TRP A 86 -1.60 2.48 9.18
N ALA A 87 -1.96 2.71 10.46
CA ALA A 87 -2.71 1.75 11.28
C ALA A 87 -4.22 1.73 10.97
N GLU A 88 -4.71 2.78 10.31
CA GLU A 88 -6.11 2.86 9.88
C GLU A 88 -6.33 2.09 8.57
N PHE A 89 -7.53 1.51 8.42
CA PHE A 89 -7.93 0.89 7.17
C PHE A 89 -8.62 1.92 6.27
N TRP A 90 -7.86 2.42 5.31
CA TRP A 90 -8.35 3.41 4.37
C TRP A 90 -9.10 2.77 3.21
N GLU A 91 -10.36 3.14 3.00
CA GLU A 91 -11.21 2.65 1.91
C GLU A 91 -10.65 2.98 0.52
N SER A 92 -9.79 3.98 0.42
CA SER A 92 -9.06 4.32 -0.81
C SER A 92 -8.23 3.14 -1.33
N GLY A 93 -7.67 2.31 -0.45
CA GLY A 93 -6.99 1.08 -0.84
C GLY A 93 -7.94 0.06 -1.47
N ALA A 94 -9.12 -0.14 -0.88
CA ALA A 94 -10.15 -1.02 -1.43
C ALA A 94 -10.69 -0.50 -2.78
N ALA A 95 -10.79 0.84 -2.93
CA ALA A 95 -11.19 1.43 -4.20
C ALA A 95 -10.18 1.16 -5.33
N LEU A 96 -8.88 1.22 -5.03
CA LEU A 96 -7.84 0.81 -5.99
C LEU A 96 -7.97 -0.66 -6.38
N VAL A 97 -8.21 -1.54 -5.40
CA VAL A 97 -8.40 -2.98 -5.65
C VAL A 97 -9.58 -3.21 -6.59
N ALA A 98 -10.75 -2.62 -6.30
CA ALA A 98 -11.94 -2.74 -7.13
C ALA A 98 -11.69 -2.22 -8.56
N ALA A 99 -11.08 -1.05 -8.69
CA ALA A 99 -10.76 -0.45 -9.98
C ALA A 99 -9.78 -1.29 -10.81
N LEU A 100 -8.79 -1.89 -10.18
CA LEU A 100 -7.86 -2.81 -10.85
C LEU A 100 -8.58 -4.09 -11.28
N ALA A 101 -9.44 -4.66 -10.46
CA ALA A 101 -10.19 -5.88 -10.76
C ALA A 101 -11.18 -5.67 -11.92
N GLU A 102 -11.82 -4.50 -12.00
CA GLU A 102 -12.73 -4.14 -13.11
C GLU A 102 -11.98 -3.95 -14.45
N GLY A 103 -10.67 -3.71 -14.42
CA GLY A 103 -9.86 -3.55 -15.65
C GLY A 103 -10.14 -2.31 -16.47
N SER A 104 -10.98 -1.42 -15.98
CA SER A 104 -11.44 -0.24 -16.72
C SER A 104 -10.42 0.90 -16.76
N ILE A 105 -9.49 0.92 -15.82
CA ILE A 105 -8.58 2.07 -15.59
C ILE A 105 -7.16 1.80 -16.08
N VAL A 106 -6.70 0.57 -15.97
CA VAL A 106 -5.40 0.13 -16.49
C VAL A 106 -5.67 -1.11 -17.34
N GLU A 107 -5.12 -1.17 -18.55
CA GLU A 107 -5.24 -2.40 -19.36
C GLU A 107 -4.75 -3.58 -18.52
N ASN A 108 -5.64 -4.55 -18.30
CA ASN A 108 -5.41 -5.73 -17.46
C ASN A 108 -4.45 -6.72 -18.13
N ALA A 109 -3.23 -6.29 -18.43
CA ALA A 109 -2.17 -7.23 -18.75
C ALA A 109 -1.61 -7.80 -17.45
N PRO A 110 -1.71 -9.10 -17.17
CA PRO A 110 -1.10 -9.70 -16.01
C PRO A 110 0.43 -9.52 -16.04
N GLY A 111 1.06 -9.41 -14.87
CA GLY A 111 2.51 -9.33 -14.78
C GLY A 111 3.10 -7.93 -14.83
N LEU A 112 2.31 -6.88 -14.72
CA LEU A 112 2.82 -5.52 -14.55
C LEU A 112 3.76 -5.42 -13.35
N SER A 113 4.77 -4.55 -13.47
CA SER A 113 5.58 -4.14 -12.34
C SER A 113 4.85 -3.02 -11.60
N VAL A 114 4.43 -3.27 -10.36
CA VAL A 114 3.60 -2.36 -9.57
C VAL A 114 4.34 -1.90 -8.32
N LEU A 115 4.28 -0.62 -8.03
CA LEU A 115 4.68 -0.04 -6.76
C LEU A 115 3.44 0.43 -5.99
N ASP A 116 3.20 -0.10 -4.81
CA ASP A 116 2.22 0.43 -3.86
C ASP A 116 2.98 1.37 -2.91
N LEU A 117 2.88 2.70 -3.17
CA LEU A 117 3.66 3.74 -2.49
C LEU A 117 2.85 4.37 -1.35
N GLY A 118 3.39 4.34 -0.14
CA GLY A 118 2.64 4.66 1.07
C GLY A 118 1.61 3.57 1.35
N CYS A 119 2.02 2.31 1.21
CA CYS A 119 1.13 1.16 1.18
C CYS A 119 0.38 0.90 2.50
N GLY A 120 0.83 1.49 3.62
CA GLY A 120 0.28 1.19 4.93
C GLY A 120 0.29 -0.33 5.20
N MET A 121 -0.87 -0.90 5.49
CA MET A 121 -1.02 -2.36 5.68
C MET A 121 -1.08 -3.16 4.37
N GLY A 122 -0.93 -2.51 3.20
CA GLY A 122 -0.76 -3.17 1.90
C GLY A 122 -2.05 -3.56 1.20
N THR A 123 -3.15 -2.84 1.39
CA THR A 123 -4.46 -3.18 0.80
C THR A 123 -4.42 -3.20 -0.72
N ALA A 124 -3.97 -2.11 -1.35
CA ALA A 124 -3.91 -2.00 -2.80
C ALA A 124 -2.92 -2.99 -3.42
N GLY A 125 -1.74 -3.11 -2.80
CA GLY A 125 -0.72 -4.04 -3.24
C GLY A 125 -1.11 -5.51 -3.10
N ALA A 126 -1.82 -5.90 -2.03
CA ALA A 126 -2.35 -7.26 -1.87
C ALA A 126 -3.35 -7.60 -2.99
N GLY A 127 -4.27 -6.68 -3.31
CA GLY A 127 -5.17 -6.83 -4.44
C GLY A 127 -4.43 -6.97 -5.77
N ALA A 128 -3.42 -6.14 -6.01
CA ALA A 128 -2.60 -6.22 -7.22
C ALA A 128 -1.84 -7.57 -7.34
N ILE A 129 -1.38 -8.13 -6.21
CA ILE A 129 -0.77 -9.48 -6.19
C ILE A 129 -1.80 -10.54 -6.60
N VAL A 130 -3.04 -10.48 -6.06
CA VAL A 130 -4.11 -11.42 -6.41
C VAL A 130 -4.42 -11.36 -7.91
N LEU A 131 -4.38 -10.17 -8.50
CA LEU A 131 -4.59 -9.95 -9.94
C LEU A 131 -3.37 -10.36 -10.81
N GLY A 132 -2.33 -10.95 -10.23
CA GLY A 132 -1.20 -11.51 -10.96
C GLY A 132 -0.08 -10.54 -11.28
N HIS A 133 0.00 -9.39 -10.62
CA HIS A 133 1.06 -8.42 -10.82
C HIS A 133 2.28 -8.67 -9.92
N ARG A 134 3.44 -8.15 -10.33
CA ARG A 134 4.68 -8.16 -9.53
C ARG A 134 4.73 -6.89 -8.69
N VAL A 135 4.51 -6.98 -7.40
CA VAL A 135 4.30 -5.83 -6.52
C VAL A 135 5.47 -5.60 -5.58
N MET A 136 5.88 -4.33 -5.45
CA MET A 136 6.67 -3.81 -4.34
C MET A 136 5.75 -2.99 -3.44
N LEU A 137 5.68 -3.37 -2.17
CA LEU A 137 4.97 -2.67 -1.11
C LEU A 137 5.94 -1.72 -0.40
N ALA A 138 5.72 -0.42 -0.49
CA ALA A 138 6.64 0.59 0.01
C ALA A 138 5.96 1.55 0.99
N ASP A 139 6.58 1.73 2.15
CA ASP A 139 6.15 2.69 3.17
C ASP A 139 7.35 3.20 3.96
N VAL A 140 7.26 4.38 4.56
CA VAL A 140 8.30 4.91 5.44
C VAL A 140 8.29 4.23 6.83
N VAL A 141 7.13 3.68 7.23
CA VAL A 141 6.91 3.10 8.55
C VAL A 141 7.19 1.59 8.53
N ALA A 142 8.16 1.16 9.34
CA ALA A 142 8.57 -0.25 9.38
C ALA A 142 7.45 -1.18 9.89
N ASP A 143 6.59 -0.70 10.78
CA ASP A 143 5.46 -1.47 11.33
C ASP A 143 4.36 -1.68 10.30
N ALA A 144 4.06 -0.68 9.49
CA ALA A 144 3.20 -0.80 8.32
C ALA A 144 3.67 -1.93 7.41
N LEU A 145 4.97 -1.97 7.11
CA LEU A 145 5.57 -2.98 6.25
C LEU A 145 5.50 -4.41 6.82
N LEU A 146 5.37 -4.60 8.14
CA LEU A 146 5.12 -5.93 8.70
C LEU A 146 3.74 -6.45 8.31
N PHE A 147 2.72 -5.60 8.42
CA PHE A 147 1.36 -5.95 7.97
C PHE A 147 1.30 -6.12 6.46
N ALA A 148 1.90 -5.19 5.71
CA ALA A 148 1.96 -5.26 4.25
C ALA A 148 2.63 -6.55 3.76
N GLN A 149 3.72 -6.97 4.42
CA GLN A 149 4.39 -8.24 4.11
C GLN A 149 3.50 -9.46 4.40
N LEU A 150 2.80 -9.47 5.56
CA LEU A 150 1.87 -10.55 5.90
C LEU A 150 0.76 -10.66 4.84
N ASN A 151 0.11 -9.53 4.54
CA ASN A 151 -1.01 -9.48 3.59
C ASN A 151 -0.57 -9.83 2.16
N GLY A 152 0.61 -9.36 1.74
CA GLY A 152 1.18 -9.72 0.44
C GLY A 152 1.53 -11.21 0.32
N VAL A 153 2.06 -11.82 1.39
CA VAL A 153 2.34 -13.28 1.43
C VAL A 153 1.03 -14.08 1.38
N LEU A 154 -0.02 -13.63 2.06
CA LEU A 154 -1.33 -14.28 2.03
C LEU A 154 -1.98 -14.16 0.66
N ALA A 155 -1.90 -13.00 0.01
CA ALA A 155 -2.36 -12.78 -1.35
C ALA A 155 -1.64 -13.70 -2.35
N ALA A 156 -0.31 -13.76 -2.31
CA ALA A 156 0.48 -14.64 -3.17
C ALA A 156 0.15 -16.12 -2.93
N LYS A 157 -0.04 -16.53 -1.67
CA LYS A 157 -0.47 -17.89 -1.34
C LYS A 157 -1.84 -18.22 -1.92
N HIS A 158 -2.78 -17.28 -1.87
CA HIS A 158 -4.12 -17.47 -2.40
C HIS A 158 -4.11 -17.80 -3.90
N THR A 159 -3.26 -17.13 -4.67
CA THR A 159 -3.12 -17.35 -6.12
C THR A 159 -2.18 -18.51 -6.49
N GLY A 160 -1.63 -19.23 -5.52
CA GLY A 160 -0.65 -20.30 -5.76
C GLY A 160 0.71 -19.79 -6.24
N GLN A 161 0.96 -18.49 -6.18
CA GLN A 161 2.26 -17.90 -6.50
C GLN A 161 3.29 -18.19 -5.38
N ALA A 162 4.58 -18.07 -5.71
CA ALA A 162 5.61 -18.12 -4.68
C ALA A 162 5.35 -17.02 -3.63
N PRO A 163 5.33 -17.36 -2.31
CA PRO A 163 4.90 -16.46 -1.25
C PRO A 163 5.96 -15.38 -0.94
N THR A 164 6.30 -14.58 -1.93
CA THR A 164 7.30 -13.52 -1.84
C THR A 164 6.65 -12.16 -2.03
N ALA A 165 6.18 -11.57 -0.92
CA ALA A 165 5.85 -10.15 -0.95
C ALA A 165 7.16 -9.35 -0.82
N ARG A 166 7.45 -8.51 -1.80
CA ARG A 166 8.58 -7.59 -1.77
C ARG A 166 8.15 -6.34 -1.00
N THR A 167 8.76 -6.11 0.16
CA THR A 167 8.56 -4.89 0.93
C THR A 167 9.84 -4.05 0.95
N ARG A 168 9.69 -2.72 0.91
CA ARG A 168 10.81 -1.79 1.00
C ARG A 168 10.45 -0.58 1.84
N ARG A 169 11.32 -0.22 2.78
CA ARG A 169 11.20 1.06 3.47
C ARG A 169 11.62 2.17 2.51
N VAL A 170 10.71 3.13 2.26
CA VAL A 170 10.91 4.22 1.30
C VAL A 170 10.36 5.51 1.88
N ASN A 171 11.20 6.52 1.91
CA ASN A 171 10.80 7.91 2.09
C ASN A 171 10.87 8.61 0.72
N TRP A 172 9.74 8.88 0.10
CA TRP A 172 9.69 9.51 -1.23
C TRP A 172 10.31 10.91 -1.29
N CYS A 173 10.56 11.55 -0.14
CA CYS A 173 11.24 12.84 -0.10
C CYS A 173 12.74 12.72 -0.31
N THR A 174 13.35 11.61 0.11
CA THR A 174 14.82 11.45 0.19
C THR A 174 15.37 10.26 -0.58
N ASP A 175 14.55 9.22 -0.78
CA ASP A 175 15.01 7.97 -1.33
C ASP A 175 14.80 7.89 -2.85
N CYS A 176 15.61 7.06 -3.50
CA CYS A 176 15.49 6.69 -4.90
C CYS A 176 15.63 5.17 -5.02
N LEU A 177 14.80 4.58 -5.89
CA LEU A 177 14.86 3.17 -6.22
C LEU A 177 15.63 2.98 -7.54
N SER A 178 16.23 1.81 -7.73
CA SER A 178 16.87 1.45 -9.00
C SER A 178 15.89 0.97 -10.07
N GLU A 179 14.63 0.78 -9.70
CA GLU A 179 13.59 0.16 -10.53
C GLU A 179 12.59 1.20 -11.03
N ARG A 180 11.96 0.88 -12.17
CA ARG A 180 10.81 1.59 -12.71
C ARG A 180 9.59 0.67 -12.73
N PHE A 181 8.41 1.27 -12.65
CA PHE A 181 7.15 0.55 -12.51
C PHE A 181 6.17 0.94 -13.61
N ASP A 182 5.46 -0.05 -14.14
CA ASP A 182 4.39 0.17 -15.11
C ASP A 182 3.20 0.87 -14.46
N LEU A 183 3.01 0.63 -13.16
CA LEU A 183 1.93 1.20 -12.36
C LEU A 183 2.45 1.60 -10.97
N ILE A 184 2.18 2.84 -10.58
CA ILE A 184 2.40 3.32 -9.22
C ILE A 184 1.04 3.58 -8.59
N LEU A 185 0.73 2.88 -7.49
CA LEU A 185 -0.47 3.05 -6.70
C LEU A 185 -0.20 4.00 -5.53
N GLY A 186 -1.22 4.78 -5.16
CA GLY A 186 -1.19 5.61 -3.96
C GLY A 186 -2.59 5.76 -3.37
N ALA A 187 -2.84 5.10 -2.22
CA ALA A 187 -4.09 5.19 -1.49
C ALA A 187 -3.99 6.27 -0.41
N ASP A 188 -4.75 7.34 -0.57
CA ASP A 188 -4.87 8.43 0.43
C ASP A 188 -3.53 9.13 0.78
N VAL A 189 -2.61 9.25 -0.21
CA VAL A 189 -1.26 9.83 -0.02
C VAL A 189 -1.19 11.35 -0.24
N LEU A 190 -2.32 12.01 -0.55
CA LEU A 190 -2.38 13.42 -0.93
C LEU A 190 -2.71 14.38 0.23
N TYR A 191 -2.66 13.92 1.47
CA TYR A 191 -3.09 14.68 2.67
C TYR A 191 -2.16 15.84 3.05
N ASP A 192 -0.87 15.78 2.68
CA ASP A 192 0.14 16.80 3.01
C ASP A 192 0.67 17.48 1.74
N LYS A 193 0.22 18.71 1.49
CA LYS A 193 0.64 19.48 0.30
C LYS A 193 2.14 19.82 0.28
N THR A 194 2.83 19.84 1.42
CA THR A 194 4.29 20.10 1.46
C THR A 194 5.09 18.99 0.80
N GLN A 195 4.51 17.80 0.66
CA GLN A 195 5.16 16.63 0.09
C GLN A 195 4.83 16.41 -1.40
N TRP A 196 3.86 17.12 -1.99
CA TRP A 196 3.42 16.86 -3.37
C TRP A 196 4.54 17.00 -4.40
N ALA A 197 5.40 18.01 -4.26
CA ALA A 197 6.53 18.18 -5.16
C ALA A 197 7.56 17.04 -5.05
N ALA A 198 7.72 16.47 -3.86
CA ALA A 198 8.57 15.31 -3.65
C ALA A 198 7.93 14.03 -4.24
N LEU A 199 6.64 13.81 -4.01
CA LEU A 199 5.87 12.73 -4.62
C LEU A 199 5.96 12.78 -6.15
N GLU A 200 5.73 13.92 -6.75
CA GLU A 200 5.84 14.08 -8.21
C GLU A 200 7.23 13.73 -8.73
N ARG A 201 8.29 14.26 -8.10
CA ARG A 201 9.67 13.90 -8.48
C ARG A 201 9.91 12.40 -8.37
N PHE A 202 9.40 11.79 -7.31
CA PHE A 202 9.51 10.35 -7.09
C PHE A 202 8.78 9.58 -8.20
N TRP A 203 7.54 9.94 -8.54
CA TRP A 203 6.79 9.30 -9.64
C TRP A 203 7.52 9.43 -10.98
N LEU A 204 7.97 10.64 -11.37
CA LEU A 204 8.69 10.87 -12.62
C LEU A 204 9.99 10.05 -12.70
N ALA A 205 10.68 9.86 -11.57
CA ALA A 205 11.91 9.08 -11.53
C ALA A 205 11.67 7.57 -11.68
N HIS A 206 10.52 7.06 -11.19
CA HIS A 206 10.27 5.62 -11.07
C HIS A 206 9.14 5.10 -11.96
N LEU A 207 8.45 5.96 -12.71
CA LEU A 207 7.47 5.53 -13.68
C LEU A 207 8.18 5.02 -14.95
N ALA A 208 7.77 3.85 -15.43
CA ALA A 208 8.23 3.32 -16.70
C ALA A 208 7.67 4.15 -17.88
N PRO A 209 8.30 4.15 -19.05
CA PRO A 209 7.73 4.78 -20.24
C PRO A 209 6.33 4.24 -20.54
N GLY A 210 5.34 5.12 -20.67
CA GLY A 210 3.93 4.75 -20.85
C GLY A 210 3.22 4.26 -19.59
N GLY A 211 3.90 4.25 -18.45
CA GLY A 211 3.32 3.85 -17.16
C GLY A 211 2.25 4.81 -16.63
N VAL A 212 1.58 4.40 -15.58
CA VAL A 212 0.47 5.11 -14.96
C VAL A 212 0.72 5.30 -13.47
N VAL A 213 0.44 6.49 -12.95
CA VAL A 213 0.22 6.72 -11.52
C VAL A 213 -1.29 6.71 -11.28
N LEU A 214 -1.76 5.83 -10.42
CA LEU A 214 -3.16 5.69 -10.04
C LEU A 214 -3.33 5.98 -8.55
N LEU A 215 -3.97 7.10 -8.25
CA LEU A 215 -4.22 7.52 -6.88
C LEU A 215 -5.70 7.38 -6.54
N ALA A 216 -5.98 7.00 -5.30
CA ALA A 216 -7.32 7.04 -4.76
C ALA A 216 -7.37 7.99 -3.57
N GLU A 217 -8.38 8.87 -3.56
CA GLU A 217 -8.60 9.83 -2.49
C GLU A 217 -10.11 9.99 -2.19
N PRO A 218 -10.48 10.16 -0.92
CA PRO A 218 -11.87 10.06 -0.49
C PRO A 218 -12.73 11.32 -0.72
N GLY A 219 -12.29 12.29 -1.51
CA GLY A 219 -13.00 13.54 -1.77
C GLY A 219 -12.69 14.65 -0.76
N ARG A 220 -11.48 14.66 -0.22
CA ARG A 220 -11.04 15.74 0.69
C ARG A 220 -10.76 17.03 -0.06
N GLN A 221 -10.82 18.16 0.65
CA GLN A 221 -10.42 19.46 0.11
C GLN A 221 -8.95 19.45 -0.40
N SER A 222 -8.06 18.67 0.26
CA SER A 222 -6.67 18.50 -0.21
C SER A 222 -6.61 17.89 -1.60
N GLY A 223 -7.53 16.98 -1.96
CA GLY A 223 -7.63 16.40 -3.29
C GLY A 223 -8.03 17.42 -4.35
N ASP A 224 -8.98 18.34 -4.05
CA ASP A 224 -9.35 19.41 -4.97
C ASP A 224 -8.16 20.33 -5.23
N VAL A 225 -7.48 20.78 -4.17
CA VAL A 225 -6.29 21.63 -4.28
C VAL A 225 -5.14 20.91 -5.01
N PHE A 226 -5.04 19.60 -4.87
CA PHE A 226 -4.04 18.81 -5.62
C PHE A 226 -4.33 18.76 -7.12
N ILE A 227 -5.61 18.61 -7.51
CA ILE A 227 -6.03 18.65 -8.91
C ILE A 227 -5.67 19.99 -9.54
N ASP A 228 -5.95 21.10 -8.83
CA ASP A 228 -5.57 22.44 -9.27
C ASP A 228 -4.04 22.59 -9.36
N TRP A 229 -3.31 22.03 -8.38
CA TRP A 229 -1.86 22.06 -8.35
C TRP A 229 -1.21 21.30 -9.52
N LEU A 230 -1.86 20.27 -10.06
CA LEU A 230 -1.40 19.55 -11.26
C LEU A 230 -1.53 20.40 -12.54
N SER A 231 -2.30 21.46 -12.54
CA SER A 231 -2.48 22.33 -13.70
C SER A 231 -1.13 22.93 -14.14
N GLY A 232 -0.80 22.78 -15.42
CA GLY A 232 0.48 23.26 -15.98
C GLY A 232 1.69 22.35 -15.71
N ARG A 233 1.48 21.18 -15.12
CA ARG A 233 2.50 20.15 -14.90
C ARG A 233 2.48 19.09 -16.02
N PRO A 234 3.52 18.27 -16.16
CA PRO A 234 3.65 17.34 -17.29
C PRO A 234 2.76 16.10 -17.15
N TRP A 235 1.50 16.29 -16.74
CA TRP A 235 0.57 15.21 -16.50
C TRP A 235 -0.72 15.38 -17.31
N SER A 236 -1.13 14.32 -17.98
CA SER A 236 -2.50 14.12 -18.41
C SER A 236 -3.28 13.49 -17.23
N LEU A 237 -4.33 14.16 -16.78
CA LEU A 237 -5.17 13.71 -15.66
C LEU A 237 -6.52 13.23 -16.19
N GLN A 238 -6.91 12.02 -15.79
CA GLN A 238 -8.28 11.52 -15.89
C GLN A 238 -8.81 11.26 -14.49
N ILE A 239 -10.06 11.64 -14.22
CA ILE A 239 -10.72 11.45 -12.93
C ILE A 239 -11.89 10.51 -13.10
N ASP A 240 -11.84 9.38 -12.40
CA ASP A 240 -12.90 8.39 -12.33
C ASP A 240 -13.45 8.32 -10.89
N LYS A 241 -14.56 7.61 -10.69
CA LYS A 241 -15.20 7.46 -9.38
C LYS A 241 -15.49 5.99 -9.12
N GLN A 242 -14.99 5.49 -8.00
CA GLN A 242 -15.21 4.13 -7.52
C GLN A 242 -16.19 4.11 -6.35
N ARG A 243 -17.26 3.34 -6.46
CA ARG A 243 -18.18 3.10 -5.35
C ARG A 243 -17.66 1.96 -4.49
N ILE A 244 -17.71 2.17 -3.18
CA ILE A 244 -17.35 1.16 -2.18
C ILE A 244 -18.60 0.83 -1.36
N PRO A 245 -18.90 -0.45 -1.13
CA PRO A 245 -20.04 -0.86 -0.30
C PRO A 245 -20.01 -0.22 1.08
N GLY A 246 -21.13 0.30 1.53
CA GLY A 246 -21.26 0.97 2.84
C GLY A 246 -20.79 2.42 2.90
N ARG A 247 -20.29 2.97 1.78
CA ARG A 247 -19.88 4.38 1.69
C ARG A 247 -20.87 5.18 0.82
N GLU A 248 -21.34 6.33 1.33
CA GLU A 248 -22.24 7.19 0.58
C GLU A 248 -21.56 7.89 -0.60
N GLN A 249 -20.39 8.44 -0.35
CA GLN A 249 -19.63 9.19 -1.37
C GLN A 249 -18.63 8.26 -2.06
N PRO A 250 -18.56 8.26 -3.41
CA PRO A 250 -17.57 7.48 -4.13
C PRO A 250 -16.16 8.00 -3.86
N ILE A 251 -15.18 7.10 -3.91
CA ILE A 251 -13.75 7.45 -3.91
C ILE A 251 -13.38 8.00 -5.29
N ARG A 252 -12.63 9.07 -5.35
CA ARG A 252 -12.07 9.59 -6.60
C ARG A 252 -10.80 8.81 -6.95
N LEU A 253 -10.69 8.43 -8.20
CA LEU A 253 -9.51 7.81 -8.78
C LEU A 253 -8.86 8.81 -9.72
N LEU A 254 -7.63 9.20 -9.43
CA LEU A 254 -6.84 10.12 -10.23
C LEU A 254 -5.83 9.30 -11.03
N ARG A 255 -6.03 9.22 -12.34
CA ARG A 255 -5.14 8.54 -13.26
C ARG A 255 -4.24 9.54 -13.94
N LEU A 256 -2.94 9.45 -13.67
CA LEU A 256 -1.92 10.35 -14.22
C LEU A 256 -1.05 9.60 -15.22
N LYS A 257 -0.85 10.20 -16.39
CA LYS A 257 0.14 9.76 -17.38
C LYS A 257 1.02 10.96 -17.72
N THR A 258 2.28 10.71 -17.99
CA THR A 258 3.17 11.78 -18.54
C THR A 258 2.64 12.24 -19.88
N ALA A 259 2.53 13.60 -20.06
CA ALA A 259 2.08 14.20 -21.31
C ALA A 259 3.08 14.01 -22.45
#